data_953d01afe2d433f5ca2b5a98416bc464
#
_entry.id   953d01afe2d433f5ca2b5a98416bc464
#
_cell.length_a   1.000
_cell.length_b   1.000
_cell.length_c   1.000
_cell.angle_alpha   90.00
_cell.angle_beta   90.00
_cell.angle_gamma   90.00
#
_symmetry.space_group_name_H-M   'P 1'
#
loop_
_entity.id
_entity.type
_entity.pdbx_description
1 polymer ?
#
loop_
_entity_poly.entity_id
_entity_poly.type
_entity_poly.pdbx_seq_one_letter_code
_entity_poly.pdbx_strand_id
1 'polypeptide(L)'
;VLQAARGRRQKDDDDDKKKKNGLRLIIHTREGHRADLTDLHSIKHQRPGAPSATKVIGTEGPRGRILIRGEPGHDIIPELYPQRGEPIIDKPGKGSFYATDLDAILKSQGIETLLVCGVTTEVCVHTTIREANDRGYYCIMLEDCCGSFFDDFHDTAVRMITAQGGIFGSVSDSTKLLAALDKSS
;
A
#
# COMPACT_ATOMS: atom_id res chain seq x y z
N VAL A 1 -0.27 -14.21 4.18
CA VAL A 1 -1.40 -13.30 3.95
C VAL A 1 -1.78 -13.28 2.48
N LEU A 2 -0.91 -12.84 1.56
CA LEU A 2 -1.23 -12.69 0.14
C LEU A 2 -1.76 -13.97 -0.52
N GLN A 3 -1.16 -15.13 -0.25
CA GLN A 3 -1.63 -16.41 -0.78
C GLN A 3 -3.03 -16.78 -0.25
N ALA A 4 -3.30 -16.54 1.03
CA ALA A 4 -4.62 -16.76 1.60
C ALA A 4 -5.68 -15.83 1.00
N ALA A 5 -5.32 -14.56 0.79
CA ALA A 5 -6.18 -13.59 0.12
C ALA A 5 -6.54 -14.01 -1.33
N ARG A 6 -5.54 -14.52 -2.08
CA ARG A 6 -5.73 -15.05 -3.45
C ARG A 6 -6.65 -16.26 -3.48
N GLY A 7 -6.43 -17.21 -2.57
CA GLY A 7 -7.27 -18.40 -2.47
C GLY A 7 -8.72 -18.07 -2.09
N ARG A 8 -8.93 -17.03 -1.29
CA ARG A 8 -10.28 -16.57 -0.92
C ARG A 8 -10.99 -15.90 -2.07
N ARG A 9 -10.32 -14.98 -2.77
CA ARG A 9 -10.89 -14.31 -3.94
C ARG A 9 -11.38 -15.29 -4.99
N GLN A 10 -10.65 -16.37 -5.27
CA GLN A 10 -11.10 -17.40 -6.20
C GLN A 10 -12.41 -18.09 -5.76
N LYS A 11 -12.54 -18.41 -4.47
CA LYS A 11 -13.77 -19.03 -3.94
C LYS A 11 -14.97 -18.08 -3.99
N ASP A 12 -14.75 -16.79 -3.73
CA ASP A 12 -15.81 -15.78 -3.75
C ASP A 12 -16.25 -15.44 -5.18
N ASP A 13 -15.38 -15.57 -6.18
CA ASP A 13 -15.74 -15.41 -7.61
C ASP A 13 -16.64 -16.54 -8.13
N ASP A 14 -16.55 -17.73 -7.54
CA ASP A 14 -17.38 -18.90 -7.90
C ASP A 14 -18.78 -18.90 -7.25
N ASP A 15 -19.03 -18.05 -6.24
CA ASP A 15 -20.28 -17.97 -5.49
C ASP A 15 -20.83 -16.54 -5.43
N ASP A 16 -21.78 -16.22 -6.32
CA ASP A 16 -22.41 -14.89 -6.43
C ASP A 16 -23.07 -14.37 -5.13
N LYS A 17 -23.46 -15.25 -4.21
CA LYS A 17 -24.07 -14.88 -2.91
C LYS A 17 -23.04 -14.45 -1.87
N LYS A 18 -21.79 -14.89 -1.99
CA LYS A 18 -20.68 -14.56 -1.07
C LYS A 18 -19.94 -13.28 -1.46
N LYS A 19 -20.15 -12.75 -2.65
CA LYS A 19 -19.49 -11.51 -3.15
C LYS A 19 -19.66 -10.28 -2.25
N LYS A 20 -20.62 -10.27 -1.32
CA LYS A 20 -20.85 -9.11 -0.44
C LYS A 20 -19.90 -9.01 0.76
N ASN A 21 -19.29 -10.10 1.20
CA ASN A 21 -18.53 -10.15 2.46
C ASN A 21 -17.10 -10.69 2.32
N GLY A 22 -16.58 -10.90 1.11
CA GLY A 22 -15.27 -11.48 0.85
C GLY A 22 -14.19 -10.46 0.46
N LEU A 23 -12.95 -10.94 0.33
CA LEU A 23 -11.84 -10.18 -0.26
C LEU A 23 -12.04 -10.07 -1.76
N ARG A 24 -12.48 -8.91 -2.23
CA ARG A 24 -12.85 -8.70 -3.63
C ARG A 24 -11.68 -8.37 -4.54
N LEU A 25 -10.70 -7.66 -4.01
CA LEU A 25 -9.67 -7.06 -4.82
C LEU A 25 -8.33 -7.08 -4.08
N ILE A 26 -7.28 -7.44 -4.79
CA ILE A 26 -5.89 -7.31 -4.34
C ILE A 26 -5.26 -6.27 -5.27
N ILE A 27 -4.70 -5.21 -4.69
CA ILE A 27 -4.04 -4.12 -5.40
C ILE A 27 -2.61 -4.01 -4.91
N HIS A 28 -1.68 -3.92 -5.83
CA HIS A 28 -0.28 -3.66 -5.54
C HIS A 28 0.04 -2.20 -5.83
N THR A 29 0.75 -1.54 -4.93
CA THR A 29 1.17 -0.15 -5.12
C THR A 29 2.68 -0.04 -5.03
N ARG A 30 3.29 0.76 -5.89
CA ARG A 30 4.72 1.04 -5.86
C ARG A 30 4.97 2.49 -6.23
N GLU A 31 5.87 3.15 -5.48
CA GLU A 31 6.25 4.53 -5.79
C GLU A 31 7.21 4.53 -6.99
N GLY A 32 6.88 5.29 -8.01
CA GLY A 32 7.72 5.37 -9.18
C GLY A 32 7.45 6.59 -10.04
N HIS A 33 8.53 7.11 -10.64
CA HIS A 33 8.54 8.28 -11.48
C HIS A 33 8.94 7.94 -12.92
N ARG A 34 8.60 8.82 -13.86
CA ARG A 34 9.01 8.71 -15.26
C ARG A 34 10.53 8.82 -15.37
N ALA A 35 11.10 8.18 -16.39
CA ALA A 35 12.55 8.21 -16.63
C ALA A 35 13.11 9.63 -16.87
N ASP A 36 12.28 10.52 -17.42
CA ASP A 36 12.59 11.92 -17.66
C ASP A 36 12.33 12.84 -16.45
N LEU A 37 11.78 12.29 -15.34
CA LEU A 37 11.44 13.00 -14.10
C LEU A 37 10.43 14.14 -14.27
N THR A 38 9.67 14.20 -15.36
CA THR A 38 8.67 15.25 -15.61
C THR A 38 7.49 15.23 -14.64
N ASP A 39 7.25 14.10 -13.98
CA ASP A 39 6.25 13.94 -12.92
C ASP A 39 6.80 14.14 -11.51
N LEU A 40 8.06 14.56 -11.37
CA LEU A 40 8.72 14.78 -10.09
C LEU A 40 8.83 16.27 -9.77
N HIS A 41 8.17 16.71 -8.71
CA HIS A 41 8.32 18.08 -8.22
C HIS A 41 9.73 18.35 -7.69
N SER A 42 10.27 19.54 -7.96
CA SER A 42 11.63 19.97 -7.59
C SER A 42 11.94 19.76 -6.09
N ILE A 43 10.96 20.02 -5.22
CA ILE A 43 11.11 19.84 -3.76
C ILE A 43 11.42 18.37 -3.37
N LYS A 44 10.93 17.40 -4.13
CA LYS A 44 11.23 15.99 -3.89
C LYS A 44 12.62 15.59 -4.40
N HIS A 45 13.09 16.24 -5.45
CA HIS A 45 14.42 16.00 -6.02
C HIS A 45 15.53 16.62 -5.17
N GLN A 46 15.35 17.83 -4.69
CA GLN A 46 16.40 18.59 -4.02
C GLN A 46 16.46 18.39 -2.50
N ARG A 47 15.34 18.03 -1.86
CA ARG A 47 15.20 17.85 -0.40
C ARG A 47 16.06 18.81 0.42
N PRO A 48 15.71 20.10 0.52
CA PRO A 48 16.45 21.07 1.32
C PRO A 48 16.69 20.55 2.74
N GLY A 49 17.93 20.60 3.21
CA GLY A 49 18.31 20.07 4.53
C GLY A 49 18.70 18.58 4.58
N ALA A 50 18.58 17.83 3.47
CA ALA A 50 19.11 16.47 3.43
C ALA A 50 20.64 16.50 3.40
N PRO A 51 21.33 15.54 4.08
CA PRO A 51 22.78 15.39 3.98
C PRO A 51 23.21 15.27 2.52
N SER A 52 24.34 15.84 2.14
CA SER A 52 24.84 15.86 0.75
C SER A 52 25.03 14.45 0.14
N ALA A 53 25.24 13.43 0.96
CA ALA A 53 25.34 12.03 0.56
C ALA A 53 23.97 11.35 0.37
N THR A 54 22.85 12.01 0.65
CA THR A 54 21.53 11.41 0.53
C THR A 54 21.21 11.17 -0.94
N LYS A 55 21.04 9.92 -1.30
CA LYS A 55 20.58 9.56 -2.64
C LYS A 55 19.14 10.01 -2.83
N VAL A 56 18.89 10.71 -3.93
CA VAL A 56 17.57 11.24 -4.28
C VAL A 56 16.93 10.45 -5.42
N ILE A 57 15.64 10.65 -5.63
CA ILE A 57 14.88 10.03 -6.71
C ILE A 57 15.58 10.32 -8.06
N GLY A 58 15.75 9.30 -8.87
CA GLY A 58 16.38 9.39 -10.19
C GLY A 58 17.90 9.23 -10.21
N THR A 59 18.59 9.26 -9.05
CA THR A 59 20.02 8.98 -8.98
C THR A 59 20.30 7.48 -9.00
N GLU A 60 21.55 7.12 -9.38
CA GLU A 60 21.99 5.72 -9.45
C GLU A 60 21.95 5.03 -8.09
N GLY A 61 21.36 3.88 -8.05
CA GLY A 61 21.23 2.99 -6.89
C GLY A 61 21.80 1.61 -7.19
N PRO A 62 21.79 0.69 -6.22
CA PRO A 62 22.33 -0.66 -6.38
C PRO A 62 21.53 -1.53 -7.37
N ARG A 63 20.32 -1.15 -7.73
CA ARG A 63 19.43 -1.87 -8.65
C ARG A 63 18.85 -0.95 -9.72
N GLY A 64 19.64 -0.07 -10.29
CA GLY A 64 19.22 0.96 -11.23
C GLY A 64 18.84 2.28 -10.57
N ARG A 65 18.28 3.19 -11.33
CA ARG A 65 17.90 4.52 -10.84
C ARG A 65 16.78 4.44 -9.81
N ILE A 66 16.97 5.13 -8.69
CA ILE A 66 16.04 5.08 -7.53
C ILE A 66 14.65 5.56 -7.92
N LEU A 67 13.63 4.73 -7.66
CA LEU A 67 12.21 5.01 -7.90
C LEU A 67 11.89 5.42 -9.35
N ILE A 68 12.61 4.88 -10.32
CA ILE A 68 12.31 5.08 -11.74
C ILE A 68 11.57 3.87 -12.30
N ARG A 69 10.43 4.10 -12.93
CA ARG A 69 9.61 3.06 -13.57
C ARG A 69 10.42 2.32 -14.63
N GLY A 70 10.35 0.99 -14.58
CA GLY A 70 11.10 0.10 -15.46
C GLY A 70 12.47 -0.32 -14.94
N GLU A 71 13.00 0.32 -13.91
CA GLU A 71 14.23 -0.11 -13.26
C GLU A 71 14.01 -1.35 -12.37
N PRO A 72 14.99 -2.26 -12.26
CA PRO A 72 14.84 -3.46 -11.41
C PRO A 72 14.56 -3.15 -9.92
N GLY A 73 15.04 -2.00 -9.45
CA GLY A 73 14.80 -1.55 -8.07
C GLY A 73 13.42 -0.98 -7.80
N HIS A 74 12.67 -0.67 -8.86
CA HIS A 74 11.29 -0.18 -8.78
C HIS A 74 10.27 -1.32 -8.73
N ASP A 75 10.62 -2.49 -9.24
CA ASP A 75 9.67 -3.58 -9.38
C ASP A 75 9.33 -4.26 -8.05
N ILE A 76 8.20 -4.95 -8.04
CA ILE A 76 7.72 -5.74 -6.91
C ILE A 76 8.58 -7.01 -6.82
N ILE A 77 8.94 -7.38 -5.61
CA ILE A 77 9.75 -8.58 -5.37
C ILE A 77 9.02 -9.86 -5.85
N PRO A 78 9.74 -10.90 -6.28
CA PRO A 78 9.12 -12.11 -6.84
C PRO A 78 8.10 -12.78 -5.92
N GLU A 79 8.34 -12.77 -4.61
CA GLU A 79 7.47 -13.39 -3.59
C GLU A 79 6.10 -12.72 -3.48
N LEU A 80 6.00 -11.45 -3.85
CA LEU A 80 4.76 -10.66 -3.81
C LEU A 80 4.28 -10.25 -5.20
N TYR A 81 4.86 -10.82 -6.26
CA TYR A 81 4.58 -10.40 -7.62
C TYR A 81 3.08 -10.53 -7.97
N PRO A 82 2.48 -9.52 -8.61
CA PRO A 82 1.07 -9.51 -8.97
C PRO A 82 0.68 -10.67 -9.89
N GLN A 83 -0.51 -11.22 -9.65
CA GLN A 83 -1.11 -12.19 -10.55
C GLN A 83 -2.06 -11.51 -11.54
N ARG A 84 -2.47 -12.25 -12.57
CA ARG A 84 -3.43 -11.77 -13.56
C ARG A 84 -4.71 -11.28 -12.86
N GLY A 85 -5.14 -10.06 -13.16
CA GLY A 85 -6.31 -9.43 -12.56
C GLY A 85 -6.06 -8.76 -11.20
N GLU A 86 -4.80 -8.64 -10.75
CA GLU A 86 -4.40 -7.81 -9.63
C GLU A 86 -3.80 -6.50 -10.16
N PRO A 87 -4.48 -5.35 -10.00
CA PRO A 87 -3.98 -4.08 -10.48
C PRO A 87 -2.65 -3.67 -9.83
N ILE A 88 -1.78 -3.05 -10.60
CA ILE A 88 -0.57 -2.37 -10.12
C ILE A 88 -0.79 -0.88 -10.26
N ILE A 89 -0.62 -0.15 -9.16
CA ILE A 89 -0.72 1.31 -9.11
C ILE A 89 0.69 1.90 -8.98
N ASP A 90 1.18 2.49 -10.06
CA ASP A 90 2.39 3.29 -10.05
C ASP A 90 2.06 4.70 -9.56
N LYS A 91 2.50 5.03 -8.35
CA LYS A 91 2.16 6.28 -7.67
C LYS A 91 3.34 7.26 -7.66
N PRO A 92 3.13 8.53 -8.06
CA PRO A 92 4.18 9.55 -8.00
C PRO A 92 4.29 10.20 -6.61
N GLY A 93 3.44 9.80 -5.68
CA GLY A 93 3.38 10.30 -4.31
C GLY A 93 3.66 9.24 -3.26
N LYS A 94 3.72 9.64 -1.99
CA LYS A 94 3.85 8.72 -0.86
C LYS A 94 2.56 7.95 -0.66
N GLY A 95 1.42 8.64 -0.59
CA GLY A 95 0.09 8.04 -0.58
C GLY A 95 -0.28 7.43 -1.93
N SER A 96 -1.17 6.46 -1.90
CA SER A 96 -1.53 5.68 -3.08
C SER A 96 -2.66 6.30 -3.90
N PHE A 97 -3.33 7.34 -3.40
CA PHE A 97 -4.43 8.00 -4.11
C PHE A 97 -3.99 9.20 -4.95
N TYR A 98 -2.91 9.88 -4.54
CA TYR A 98 -2.46 11.08 -5.24
C TYR A 98 -2.03 10.78 -6.69
N ALA A 99 -2.70 11.42 -7.64
CA ALA A 99 -2.45 11.30 -9.08
C ALA A 99 -2.45 9.84 -9.60
N THR A 100 -3.41 9.03 -9.10
CA THR A 100 -3.61 7.64 -9.49
C THR A 100 -5.10 7.34 -9.70
N ASP A 101 -5.40 6.22 -10.32
CA ASP A 101 -6.78 5.74 -10.53
C ASP A 101 -7.32 4.91 -9.35
N LEU A 102 -6.60 4.83 -8.22
CA LEU A 102 -6.96 3.96 -7.11
C LEU A 102 -8.39 4.20 -6.60
N ASP A 103 -8.77 5.46 -6.39
CA ASP A 103 -10.11 5.80 -5.90
C ASP A 103 -11.22 5.36 -6.88
N ALA A 104 -11.00 5.56 -8.17
CA ALA A 104 -11.94 5.13 -9.21
C ALA A 104 -12.07 3.60 -9.26
N ILE A 105 -10.96 2.87 -9.15
CA ILE A 105 -10.95 1.41 -9.10
C ILE A 105 -11.74 0.91 -7.88
N LEU A 106 -11.46 1.42 -6.69
CA LEU A 106 -12.13 1.02 -5.46
C LEU A 106 -13.64 1.29 -5.52
N LYS A 107 -14.04 2.49 -5.95
CA LYS A 107 -15.46 2.88 -6.09
C LYS A 107 -16.19 2.04 -7.11
N SER A 108 -15.57 1.74 -8.27
CA SER A 108 -16.20 0.91 -9.30
C SER A 108 -16.51 -0.51 -8.83
N GLN A 109 -15.78 -1.00 -7.82
CA GLN A 109 -15.95 -2.31 -7.22
C GLN A 109 -16.79 -2.26 -5.93
N GLY A 110 -17.27 -1.08 -5.51
CA GLY A 110 -18.03 -0.90 -4.28
C GLY A 110 -17.23 -1.28 -3.02
N ILE A 111 -15.92 -1.00 -3.02
CA ILE A 111 -15.05 -1.25 -1.87
C ILE A 111 -15.25 -0.16 -0.83
N GLU A 112 -15.47 -0.54 0.41
CA GLU A 112 -15.65 0.36 1.56
C GLU A 112 -14.55 0.17 2.62
N THR A 113 -13.91 -1.01 2.66
CA THR A 113 -12.89 -1.35 3.65
C THR A 113 -11.59 -1.75 2.97
N LEU A 114 -10.48 -1.22 3.47
CA LEU A 114 -9.13 -1.52 2.98
C LEU A 114 -8.34 -2.24 4.05
N LEU A 115 -7.78 -3.40 3.69
CA LEU A 115 -6.69 -4.03 4.45
C LEU A 115 -5.38 -3.47 3.90
N VAL A 116 -4.62 -2.74 4.73
CA VAL A 116 -3.42 -2.03 4.28
C VAL A 116 -2.18 -2.63 4.92
N CYS A 117 -1.19 -2.93 4.09
CA CYS A 117 0.10 -3.45 4.53
C CYS A 117 1.22 -3.01 3.56
N GLY A 118 2.48 -3.17 3.97
CA GLY A 118 3.64 -2.87 3.14
C GLY A 118 4.66 -1.96 3.80
N VAL A 119 5.45 -1.28 2.97
CA VAL A 119 6.56 -0.41 3.40
C VAL A 119 6.49 0.94 2.70
N THR A 120 6.85 2.03 3.38
CA THR A 120 7.31 2.15 4.76
C THR A 120 6.13 2.54 5.65
N THR A 121 6.04 1.99 6.86
CA THR A 121 4.89 2.16 7.76
C THR A 121 4.48 3.62 7.95
N GLU A 122 5.39 4.48 8.40
CA GLU A 122 5.16 5.90 8.71
C GLU A 122 5.07 6.79 7.45
N VAL A 123 5.42 6.24 6.28
CA VAL A 123 5.45 7.00 5.02
C VAL A 123 4.29 6.60 4.11
N CYS A 124 4.48 5.55 3.28
CA CYS A 124 3.51 5.20 2.26
C CYS A 124 2.23 4.58 2.85
N VAL A 125 2.38 3.69 3.84
CA VAL A 125 1.24 3.03 4.49
C VAL A 125 0.40 4.06 5.22
N HIS A 126 1.02 4.84 6.11
CA HIS A 126 0.32 5.82 6.93
C HIS A 126 -0.33 6.95 6.10
N THR A 127 0.38 7.45 5.07
CA THR A 127 -0.19 8.45 4.16
C THR A 127 -1.40 7.89 3.40
N THR A 128 -1.30 6.64 2.93
CA THR A 128 -2.42 5.98 2.23
C THR A 128 -3.63 5.82 3.12
N ILE A 129 -3.45 5.39 4.39
CA ILE A 129 -4.53 5.21 5.35
C ILE A 129 -5.22 6.54 5.66
N ARG A 130 -4.48 7.62 5.90
CA ARG A 130 -5.06 8.95 6.17
C ARG A 130 -5.86 9.45 4.97
N GLU A 131 -5.31 9.37 3.79
CA GLU A 131 -5.99 9.79 2.58
C GLU A 131 -7.21 8.91 2.25
N ALA A 132 -7.15 7.61 2.53
CA ALA A 132 -8.28 6.71 2.43
C ALA A 132 -9.41 7.10 3.41
N ASN A 133 -9.06 7.40 4.67
CA ASN A 133 -10.02 7.84 5.67
C ASN A 133 -10.73 9.14 5.25
N ASP A 134 -10.01 10.14 4.75
CA ASP A 134 -10.57 11.40 4.23
C ASP A 134 -11.52 11.17 3.04
N ARG A 135 -11.36 10.05 2.30
CA ARG A 135 -12.22 9.63 1.18
C ARG A 135 -13.39 8.74 1.60
N GLY A 136 -13.51 8.42 2.90
CA GLY A 136 -14.60 7.64 3.46
C GLY A 136 -14.37 6.13 3.49
N TYR A 137 -13.14 5.65 3.26
CA TYR A 137 -12.82 4.24 3.43
C TYR A 137 -12.50 3.91 4.89
N TYR A 138 -12.99 2.77 5.37
CA TYR A 138 -12.53 2.21 6.63
C TYR A 138 -11.23 1.44 6.42
N CYS A 139 -10.21 1.73 7.22
CA CYS A 139 -8.89 1.12 7.08
C CYS A 139 -8.58 0.17 8.24
N ILE A 140 -8.03 -0.99 7.90
CA ILE A 140 -7.45 -1.95 8.85
C ILE A 140 -6.00 -2.13 8.46
N MET A 141 -5.08 -1.66 9.30
CA MET A 141 -3.65 -1.87 9.11
C MET A 141 -3.25 -3.24 9.65
N LEU A 142 -2.48 -4.00 8.89
CA LEU A 142 -1.85 -5.24 9.34
C LEU A 142 -0.45 -4.93 9.83
N GLU A 143 -0.27 -4.72 11.14
CA GLU A 143 0.97 -4.21 11.72
C GLU A 143 2.18 -5.10 11.45
N ASP A 144 2.04 -6.42 11.61
CA ASP A 144 3.09 -7.41 11.35
C ASP A 144 3.40 -7.64 9.86
N CYS A 145 2.61 -7.05 8.98
CA CYS A 145 2.82 -7.01 7.53
C CYS A 145 3.28 -5.62 7.05
N CYS A 146 3.66 -4.74 7.97
CA CYS A 146 4.25 -3.44 7.69
C CYS A 146 5.67 -3.37 8.23
N GLY A 147 6.51 -2.52 7.64
CA GLY A 147 7.88 -2.33 8.08
C GLY A 147 8.35 -0.89 7.95
N SER A 148 9.28 -0.51 8.82
CA SER A 148 9.99 0.76 8.81
C SER A 148 11.49 0.56 8.91
N PHE A 149 12.26 1.58 8.59
CA PHE A 149 13.70 1.62 8.87
C PHE A 149 13.99 1.89 10.36
N PHE A 150 13.00 2.38 11.12
CA PHE A 150 13.11 2.76 12.52
C PHE A 150 11.94 2.17 13.31
N ASP A 151 12.23 1.34 14.30
CA ASP A 151 11.20 0.64 15.07
C ASP A 151 10.28 1.62 15.82
N ASP A 152 10.83 2.70 16.39
CA ASP A 152 10.08 3.73 17.09
C ASP A 152 9.12 4.50 16.16
N PHE A 153 9.46 4.65 14.89
CA PHE A 153 8.58 5.26 13.88
C PHE A 153 7.44 4.31 13.51
N HIS A 154 7.74 3.03 13.37
CA HIS A 154 6.73 2.00 13.18
C HIS A 154 5.72 2.01 14.32
N ASP A 155 6.18 1.85 15.56
CA ASP A 155 5.34 1.81 16.75
C ASP A 155 4.50 3.07 16.92
N THR A 156 5.10 4.23 16.64
CA THR A 156 4.40 5.51 16.71
C THR A 156 3.33 5.62 15.64
N ALA A 157 3.60 5.22 14.41
CA ALA A 157 2.63 5.23 13.32
C ALA A 157 1.45 4.30 13.61
N VAL A 158 1.70 3.08 14.13
CA VAL A 158 0.66 2.14 14.58
C VAL A 158 -0.24 2.77 15.64
N ARG A 159 0.34 3.39 16.68
CA ARG A 159 -0.42 4.07 17.74
C ARG A 159 -1.26 5.24 17.21
N MET A 160 -0.76 5.97 16.23
CA MET A 160 -1.49 7.09 15.60
C MET A 160 -2.74 6.63 14.86
N ILE A 161 -2.75 5.45 14.26
CA ILE A 161 -3.93 4.92 13.58
C ILE A 161 -5.09 4.71 14.55
N THR A 162 -4.81 4.13 15.72
CA THR A 162 -5.82 3.79 16.71
C THR A 162 -6.10 4.90 17.73
N ALA A 163 -5.36 6.02 17.68
CA ALA A 163 -5.57 7.15 18.57
C ALA A 163 -7.01 7.65 18.52
N GLN A 164 -7.49 8.23 19.63
CA GLN A 164 -8.83 8.83 19.73
C GLN A 164 -9.96 7.85 19.33
N GLY A 165 -9.81 6.57 19.68
CA GLY A 165 -10.82 5.56 19.36
C GLY A 165 -10.80 5.06 17.91
N GLY A 166 -9.67 5.16 17.24
CA GLY A 166 -9.50 4.70 15.86
C GLY A 166 -9.78 5.77 14.81
N ILE A 167 -9.28 6.99 15.05
CA ILE A 167 -9.56 8.15 14.17
C ILE A 167 -9.20 7.91 12.70
N PHE A 168 -8.22 7.05 12.41
CA PHE A 168 -7.84 6.68 11.05
C PHE A 168 -8.17 5.24 10.68
N GLY A 169 -8.74 4.46 11.62
CA GLY A 169 -9.09 3.07 11.40
C GLY A 169 -8.69 2.16 12.56
N SER A 170 -8.48 0.91 12.29
CA SER A 170 -8.04 -0.09 13.26
C SER A 170 -6.72 -0.75 12.86
N VAL A 171 -6.13 -1.46 13.82
CA VAL A 171 -4.92 -2.26 13.64
C VAL A 171 -5.24 -3.71 13.96
N SER A 172 -4.72 -4.61 13.16
CA SER A 172 -4.80 -6.05 13.32
C SER A 172 -3.47 -6.68 12.96
N ASP A 173 -3.41 -8.00 13.02
CA ASP A 173 -2.25 -8.79 12.62
C ASP A 173 -2.64 -9.89 11.60
N SER A 174 -1.63 -10.49 10.98
CA SER A 174 -1.83 -11.53 9.98
C SER A 174 -2.52 -12.78 10.55
N THR A 175 -2.26 -13.12 11.81
CA THR A 175 -2.85 -14.28 12.48
C THR A 175 -4.36 -14.13 12.65
N LYS A 176 -4.79 -12.96 13.11
CA LYS A 176 -6.23 -12.64 13.27
C LYS A 176 -6.94 -12.60 11.92
N LEU A 177 -6.29 -12.00 10.90
CA LEU A 177 -6.85 -11.98 9.56
C LEU A 177 -7.02 -13.40 9.00
N LEU A 178 -6.01 -14.25 9.09
CA LEU A 178 -6.08 -15.62 8.60
C LEU A 178 -7.17 -16.41 9.31
N ALA A 179 -7.26 -16.29 10.64
CA ALA A 179 -8.31 -16.92 11.42
C ALA A 179 -9.73 -16.44 11.05
N ALA A 180 -9.87 -15.16 10.70
CA ALA A 180 -11.16 -14.61 10.24
C ALA A 180 -11.53 -15.14 8.86
N LEU A 181 -10.57 -15.24 7.95
CA LEU A 181 -10.77 -15.81 6.62
C LEU A 181 -11.18 -17.30 6.70
N ASP A 182 -10.58 -18.09 7.58
CA ASP A 182 -10.92 -19.52 7.77
C ASP A 182 -12.34 -19.74 8.31
N LYS A 183 -12.80 -18.88 9.23
CA LYS A 183 -14.15 -18.98 9.82
C LYS A 183 -15.29 -18.62 8.84
N SER A 184 -14.97 -17.89 7.79
CA SER A 184 -15.94 -17.48 6.79
C SER A 184 -16.11 -18.47 5.63
N SER A 185 -15.51 -19.68 5.74
CA SER A 185 -15.48 -20.74 4.73
C SER A 185 -16.71 -21.64 4.77
#